data_7b004bf27b373df9c73aa6a81854928f
#
_entry.id   7b004bf27b373df9c73aa6a81854928f
#
_cell.length_a   1.000
_cell.length_b   1.000
_cell.length_c   1.000
_cell.angle_alpha   90.00
_cell.angle_beta   90.00
_cell.angle_gamma   90.00
#
_symmetry.space_group_name_H-M   'P 1'
#
loop_
_entity.id
_entity.type
_entity.pdbx_description
1 polymer ?
#
loop_
_entity_poly.entity_id
_entity_poly.type
_entity_poly.pdbx_seq_one_letter_code
_entity_poly.pdbx_strand_id
1 'polypeptide(L)'
;MPPPGASAAEFIHLYFRNSFSGQHMVADPSIRLRPLEREDLPFIHQLDNNASVMRYWFEEPYEAFVELTDLYDKHIHDQSERRFIVEHDRAKVGLVELVEIDYVHRRAEFQIIIAPAHQGLGYAAKAVLLVMDYAFTVLNLYKLYLVVDTENKTAIHVYKKLGFEVEGELKHEFFSNGEYRNALRMCTFQTDYLMKKKEQAAQWA
;
A
#
# COMPACT_ATOMS: atom_id res chain seq x y z
N MET A 1 5.82 -24.48 -2.27
CA MET A 1 4.63 -24.83 -3.08
C MET A 1 3.42 -24.82 -2.19
N PRO A 2 2.30 -24.20 -2.58
CA PRO A 2 1.08 -24.25 -1.81
C PRO A 2 0.51 -25.67 -1.78
N PRO A 3 -0.21 -26.06 -0.72
CA PRO A 3 -0.92 -27.32 -0.71
C PRO A 3 -1.99 -27.34 -1.81
N PRO A 4 -2.22 -28.46 -2.49
CA PRO A 4 -3.22 -28.55 -3.54
C PRO A 4 -4.61 -28.28 -2.96
N GLY A 5 -5.29 -27.26 -3.49
CA GLY A 5 -6.67 -26.88 -3.13
C GLY A 5 -6.84 -25.61 -2.30
N ALA A 6 -5.77 -24.93 -1.88
CA ALA A 6 -5.87 -23.66 -1.18
C ALA A 6 -6.28 -22.53 -2.14
N SER A 7 -7.26 -21.71 -1.73
CA SER A 7 -7.63 -20.50 -2.46
C SER A 7 -6.50 -19.45 -2.39
N ALA A 8 -6.48 -18.50 -3.33
CA ALA A 8 -5.53 -17.38 -3.31
C ALA A 8 -5.59 -16.61 -1.97
N ALA A 9 -6.79 -16.46 -1.39
CA ALA A 9 -6.99 -15.81 -0.10
C ALA A 9 -6.37 -16.61 1.06
N GLU A 10 -6.52 -17.94 1.07
CA GLU A 10 -5.88 -18.80 2.08
C GLU A 10 -4.36 -18.82 1.93
N PHE A 11 -3.85 -18.76 0.69
CA PHE A 11 -2.42 -18.66 0.43
C PHE A 11 -1.86 -17.32 0.94
N ILE A 12 -2.54 -16.21 0.66
CA ILE A 12 -2.17 -14.88 1.16
C ILE A 12 -2.19 -14.85 2.69
N HIS A 13 -3.25 -15.39 3.32
CA HIS A 13 -3.35 -15.46 4.77
C HIS A 13 -2.25 -16.34 5.40
N LEU A 14 -1.97 -17.49 4.80
CA LEU A 14 -0.92 -18.41 5.23
C LEU A 14 0.47 -17.80 5.02
N TYR A 15 0.67 -17.06 3.92
CA TYR A 15 1.90 -16.36 3.62
C TYR A 15 2.20 -15.28 4.66
N PHE A 16 1.25 -14.38 4.93
CA PHE A 16 1.43 -13.35 5.96
C PHE A 16 1.62 -13.93 7.36
N ARG A 17 1.05 -15.11 7.65
CA ARG A 17 1.23 -15.79 8.92
C ARG A 17 2.58 -16.48 9.06
N ASN A 18 3.13 -17.05 7.98
CA ASN A 18 4.36 -17.85 8.00
C ASN A 18 5.61 -17.05 7.59
N SER A 19 5.49 -15.99 6.78
CA SER A 19 6.65 -15.16 6.40
C SER A 19 7.24 -14.38 7.57
N PHE A 20 6.53 -14.29 8.68
CA PHE A 20 6.96 -13.61 9.90
C PHE A 20 7.42 -14.54 11.03
N SER A 21 7.43 -15.86 10.83
CA SER A 21 7.99 -16.81 11.80
C SER A 21 9.52 -16.93 11.77
N GLY A 22 10.17 -16.29 10.82
CA GLY A 22 11.63 -16.20 10.71
C GLY A 22 12.06 -14.75 10.72
N GLN A 23 12.38 -14.24 11.89
CA GLN A 23 13.17 -13.05 12.24
C GLN A 23 13.65 -12.13 11.11
N HIS A 24 13.37 -10.79 11.27
CA HIS A 24 14.18 -9.64 10.84
C HIS A 24 13.66 -8.76 9.70
N MET A 25 12.94 -7.93 9.96
CA MET A 25 12.77 -6.53 10.37
C MET A 25 11.71 -6.62 11.43
N VAL A 26 11.84 -5.90 12.56
CA VAL A 26 10.86 -6.04 13.64
C VAL A 26 9.50 -5.63 13.08
N ALA A 27 8.86 -6.56 12.40
CA ALA A 27 7.46 -6.46 12.10
C ALA A 27 6.81 -6.47 13.47
N ASP A 28 6.27 -5.33 13.85
CA ASP A 28 5.41 -5.26 15.02
C ASP A 28 4.32 -6.31 14.79
N PRO A 29 4.29 -7.41 15.56
CA PRO A 29 3.36 -8.52 15.29
C PRO A 29 1.90 -8.09 15.41
N SER A 30 1.66 -6.89 15.95
CA SER A 30 0.34 -6.27 16.04
C SER A 30 -0.13 -5.65 14.72
N ILE A 31 0.77 -5.34 13.74
CA ILE A 31 0.40 -4.81 12.42
C ILE A 31 0.37 -5.92 11.38
N ARG A 32 -0.71 -5.97 10.64
CA ARG A 32 -0.88 -6.91 9.51
C ARG A 32 -1.64 -6.28 8.35
N LEU A 33 -1.44 -6.85 7.17
CA LEU A 33 -2.30 -6.63 6.01
C LEU A 33 -3.24 -7.82 5.85
N ARG A 34 -4.50 -7.55 5.57
CA ARG A 34 -5.46 -8.56 5.11
C ARG A 34 -6.23 -8.06 3.90
N PRO A 35 -6.74 -8.93 3.04
CA PRO A 35 -7.58 -8.52 1.93
C PRO A 35 -8.72 -7.62 2.38
N LEU A 36 -9.08 -6.66 1.51
CA LEU A 36 -10.29 -5.87 1.66
C LEU A 36 -11.51 -6.77 1.47
N GLU A 37 -12.42 -6.76 2.43
CA GLU A 37 -13.68 -7.49 2.38
C GLU A 37 -14.86 -6.52 2.31
N ARG A 38 -16.03 -6.99 1.88
CA ARG A 38 -17.24 -6.15 1.76
C ARG A 38 -17.63 -5.47 3.07
N GLU A 39 -17.39 -6.11 4.21
CA GLU A 39 -17.65 -5.57 5.55
C GLU A 39 -16.74 -4.40 5.93
N ASP A 40 -15.71 -4.13 5.14
CA ASP A 40 -14.81 -3.00 5.34
C ASP A 40 -15.29 -1.72 4.64
N LEU A 41 -16.19 -1.83 3.68
CA LEU A 41 -16.64 -0.70 2.88
C LEU A 41 -17.13 0.50 3.70
N PRO A 42 -17.82 0.34 4.85
CA PRO A 42 -18.17 1.49 5.70
C PRO A 42 -16.95 2.25 6.24
N PHE A 43 -15.83 1.55 6.50
CA PHE A 43 -14.58 2.17 6.90
C PHE A 43 -13.90 2.88 5.74
N ILE A 44 -13.87 2.27 4.56
CA ILE A 44 -13.31 2.88 3.35
C ILE A 44 -14.10 4.13 2.98
N HIS A 45 -15.43 4.06 2.94
CA HIS A 45 -16.30 5.21 2.67
C HIS A 45 -16.05 6.41 3.61
N GLN A 46 -15.70 6.15 4.87
CA GLN A 46 -15.31 7.22 5.79
C GLN A 46 -13.97 7.85 5.44
N LEU A 47 -13.02 7.08 4.91
CA LEU A 47 -11.73 7.58 4.46
C LEU A 47 -11.88 8.41 3.18
N ASP A 48 -12.60 7.88 2.19
CA ASP A 48 -12.78 8.50 0.87
C ASP A 48 -13.62 9.80 0.95
N ASN A 49 -14.53 9.89 1.92
CA ASN A 49 -15.29 11.12 2.19
C ASN A 49 -14.61 12.08 3.20
N ASN A 50 -13.37 11.80 3.59
CA ASN A 50 -12.64 12.69 4.50
C ASN A 50 -11.77 13.67 3.74
N ALA A 51 -12.18 14.94 3.65
CA ALA A 51 -11.47 15.98 2.91
C ALA A 51 -10.00 16.17 3.36
N SER A 52 -9.65 15.88 4.63
CA SER A 52 -8.26 15.98 5.10
C SER A 52 -7.37 14.83 4.58
N VAL A 53 -7.96 13.69 4.25
CA VAL A 53 -7.32 12.53 3.63
C VAL A 53 -7.23 12.77 2.12
N MET A 54 -8.37 13.02 1.48
CA MET A 54 -8.49 13.10 0.03
C MET A 54 -7.73 14.27 -0.60
N ARG A 55 -7.42 15.33 0.17
CA ARG A 55 -6.54 16.41 -0.32
C ARG A 55 -5.16 15.94 -0.84
N TYR A 56 -4.69 14.77 -0.41
CA TYR A 56 -3.43 14.17 -0.85
C TYR A 56 -3.61 12.91 -1.69
N TRP A 57 -4.87 12.52 -1.92
CA TRP A 57 -5.24 11.32 -2.67
C TRP A 57 -5.61 11.64 -4.13
N PHE A 58 -5.75 12.93 -4.45
CA PHE A 58 -6.07 13.47 -5.79
C PHE A 58 -7.49 13.13 -6.27
N GLU A 59 -8.39 12.75 -5.36
CA GLU A 59 -9.78 12.41 -5.66
C GLU A 59 -10.75 13.33 -4.91
N GLU A 60 -11.96 13.42 -5.44
CA GLU A 60 -13.03 14.20 -4.84
C GLU A 60 -13.65 13.44 -3.64
N PRO A 61 -13.78 14.10 -2.44
CA PRO A 61 -14.28 13.43 -1.24
C PRO A 61 -15.81 13.40 -1.18
N TYR A 62 -16.48 12.94 -2.22
CA TYR A 62 -17.95 12.91 -2.33
C TYR A 62 -18.48 11.63 -2.97
N GLU A 63 -17.97 10.49 -2.52
CA GLU A 63 -18.43 9.20 -3.01
C GLU A 63 -19.70 8.75 -2.27
N ALA A 64 -20.75 8.34 -3.01
CA ALA A 64 -21.90 7.70 -2.40
C ALA A 64 -21.59 6.24 -2.04
N PHE A 65 -22.12 5.76 -0.90
CA PHE A 65 -21.84 4.39 -0.45
C PHE A 65 -22.26 3.32 -1.45
N VAL A 66 -23.31 3.56 -2.24
CA VAL A 66 -23.73 2.65 -3.30
C VAL A 66 -22.68 2.59 -4.43
N GLU A 67 -22.07 3.72 -4.78
CA GLU A 67 -21.02 3.78 -5.80
C GLU A 67 -19.79 2.98 -5.38
N LEU A 68 -19.33 3.14 -4.13
CA LEU A 68 -18.25 2.34 -3.56
C LEU A 68 -18.59 0.84 -3.58
N THR A 69 -19.83 0.48 -3.26
CA THR A 69 -20.27 -0.92 -3.28
C THR A 69 -20.26 -1.48 -4.69
N ASP A 70 -20.76 -0.75 -5.67
CA ASP A 70 -20.79 -1.16 -7.07
C ASP A 70 -19.35 -1.27 -7.62
N LEU A 71 -18.46 -0.35 -7.23
CA LEU A 71 -17.04 -0.37 -7.57
C LEU A 71 -16.35 -1.62 -7.00
N TYR A 72 -16.59 -1.94 -5.73
CA TYR A 72 -16.08 -3.16 -5.10
C TYR A 72 -16.53 -4.41 -5.85
N ASP A 73 -17.82 -4.55 -6.16
CA ASP A 73 -18.36 -5.70 -6.89
C ASP A 73 -17.80 -5.85 -8.29
N LYS A 74 -17.54 -4.73 -8.97
CA LYS A 74 -16.93 -4.72 -10.29
C LYS A 74 -15.47 -5.14 -10.25
N HIS A 75 -14.73 -4.71 -9.23
CA HIS A 75 -13.27 -4.85 -9.17
C HIS A 75 -12.79 -6.08 -8.38
N ILE A 76 -13.66 -6.79 -7.66
CA ILE A 76 -13.24 -7.95 -6.83
C ILE A 76 -12.55 -9.05 -7.64
N HIS A 77 -12.80 -9.14 -8.94
CA HIS A 77 -12.17 -10.10 -9.85
C HIS A 77 -11.04 -9.50 -10.69
N ASP A 78 -10.73 -8.20 -10.50
CA ASP A 78 -9.68 -7.54 -11.26
C ASP A 78 -8.30 -8.06 -10.82
N GLN A 79 -7.55 -8.61 -11.77
CA GLN A 79 -6.20 -9.11 -11.53
C GLN A 79 -5.16 -7.97 -11.50
N SER A 80 -5.52 -6.78 -11.99
CA SER A 80 -4.63 -5.60 -11.99
C SER A 80 -4.63 -4.82 -10.68
N GLU A 81 -5.40 -5.28 -9.68
CA GLU A 81 -5.50 -4.61 -8.38
C GLU A 81 -5.33 -5.59 -7.21
N ARG A 82 -4.79 -5.09 -6.09
CA ARG A 82 -4.77 -5.77 -4.79
C ARG A 82 -4.98 -4.74 -3.70
N ARG A 83 -6.04 -4.92 -2.91
CA ARG A 83 -6.44 -3.98 -1.85
C ARG A 83 -6.38 -4.65 -0.50
N PHE A 84 -5.77 -3.98 0.48
CA PHE A 84 -5.55 -4.52 1.82
C PHE A 84 -5.97 -3.53 2.89
N ILE A 85 -6.69 -4.02 3.88
CA ILE A 85 -6.86 -3.31 5.14
C ILE A 85 -5.58 -3.44 5.97
N VAL A 86 -5.09 -2.30 6.44
CA VAL A 86 -4.05 -2.26 7.48
C VAL A 86 -4.73 -2.42 8.83
N GLU A 87 -4.37 -3.45 9.58
CA GLU A 87 -4.88 -3.68 10.93
C GLU A 87 -3.76 -3.55 11.97
N HIS A 88 -4.11 -2.98 13.12
CA HIS A 88 -3.31 -2.99 14.33
C HIS A 88 -4.18 -3.47 15.50
N ASP A 89 -3.80 -4.59 16.14
CA ASP A 89 -4.57 -5.20 17.23
C ASP A 89 -6.07 -5.39 16.91
N ARG A 90 -6.37 -5.82 15.69
CA ARG A 90 -7.70 -5.98 15.09
C ARG A 90 -8.45 -4.69 14.79
N ALA A 91 -7.91 -3.52 15.10
CA ALA A 91 -8.48 -2.25 14.67
C ALA A 91 -8.06 -1.94 13.23
N LYS A 92 -8.99 -1.46 12.41
CA LYS A 92 -8.71 -0.98 11.06
C LYS A 92 -8.05 0.39 11.16
N VAL A 93 -6.81 0.50 10.69
CA VAL A 93 -6.02 1.73 10.82
C VAL A 93 -5.72 2.38 9.47
N GLY A 94 -5.96 1.68 8.36
CA GLY A 94 -5.73 2.21 7.02
C GLY A 94 -6.05 1.23 5.91
N LEU A 95 -5.79 1.71 4.69
CA LEU A 95 -5.91 1.00 3.41
C LEU A 95 -4.56 1.03 2.70
N VAL A 96 -4.17 -0.05 2.06
CA VAL A 96 -3.04 -0.13 1.12
C VAL A 96 -3.52 -0.76 -0.16
N GLU A 97 -3.09 -0.20 -1.27
CA GLU A 97 -3.44 -0.69 -2.59
C GLU A 97 -2.20 -0.85 -3.46
N LEU A 98 -2.23 -1.90 -4.29
CA LEU A 98 -1.43 -2.03 -5.49
C LEU A 98 -2.39 -1.95 -6.65
N VAL A 99 -2.26 -0.93 -7.47
CA VAL A 99 -3.10 -0.70 -8.65
C VAL A 99 -2.24 -0.68 -9.90
N GLU A 100 -2.88 -0.74 -11.08
CA GLU A 100 -2.17 -0.80 -12.35
C GLU A 100 -1.10 -1.92 -12.40
N ILE A 101 -1.39 -3.08 -11.81
CA ILE A 101 -0.46 -4.20 -11.82
C ILE A 101 -0.26 -4.69 -13.26
N ASP A 102 0.92 -4.43 -13.79
CA ASP A 102 1.36 -4.87 -15.10
C ASP A 102 2.29 -6.07 -14.94
N TYR A 103 1.78 -7.26 -15.22
CA TYR A 103 2.55 -8.50 -15.09
C TYR A 103 3.60 -8.69 -16.18
N VAL A 104 3.45 -8.03 -17.34
CA VAL A 104 4.42 -8.07 -18.44
C VAL A 104 5.66 -7.25 -18.07
N HIS A 105 5.43 -6.02 -17.61
CA HIS A 105 6.51 -5.12 -17.17
C HIS A 105 6.86 -5.27 -15.69
N ARG A 106 6.11 -6.11 -14.95
CA ARG A 106 6.34 -6.43 -13.55
C ARG A 106 6.38 -5.18 -12.66
N ARG A 107 5.43 -4.28 -12.82
CA ARG A 107 5.32 -3.03 -12.06
C ARG A 107 3.91 -2.82 -11.55
N ALA A 108 3.78 -2.00 -10.50
CA ALA A 108 2.49 -1.53 -9.99
C ALA A 108 2.64 -0.15 -9.36
N GLU A 109 1.55 0.59 -9.32
CA GLU A 109 1.43 1.74 -8.46
C GLU A 109 1.09 1.30 -7.03
N PHE A 110 1.73 1.92 -6.07
CA PHE A 110 1.50 1.73 -4.65
C PHE A 110 0.77 2.94 -4.07
N GLN A 111 -0.29 2.69 -3.34
CA GLN A 111 -1.08 3.72 -2.68
C GLN A 111 -1.34 3.35 -1.22
N ILE A 112 -1.43 4.35 -0.32
CA ILE A 112 -1.68 4.13 1.11
C ILE A 112 -2.46 5.28 1.75
N ILE A 113 -3.48 4.92 2.52
CA ILE A 113 -4.18 5.81 3.45
C ILE A 113 -4.01 5.27 4.87
N ILE A 114 -3.60 6.14 5.80
CA ILE A 114 -3.74 5.89 7.23
C ILE A 114 -4.83 6.82 7.77
N ALA A 115 -5.80 6.22 8.44
CA ALA A 115 -6.91 6.97 9.04
C ALA A 115 -6.38 8.08 9.96
N PRO A 116 -6.96 9.29 9.94
CA PRO A 116 -6.42 10.44 10.68
C PRO A 116 -6.14 10.18 12.15
N ALA A 117 -7.01 9.42 12.84
CA ALA A 117 -6.82 9.05 14.23
C ALA A 117 -5.60 8.16 14.50
N HIS A 118 -5.00 7.57 13.46
CA HIS A 118 -3.89 6.63 13.54
C HIS A 118 -2.60 7.14 12.87
N GLN A 119 -2.60 8.39 12.39
CA GLN A 119 -1.42 9.03 11.82
C GLN A 119 -0.38 9.37 12.89
N GLY A 120 0.89 9.50 12.49
CA GLY A 120 1.99 9.82 13.42
C GLY A 120 2.48 8.66 14.30
N LEU A 121 1.84 7.49 14.24
CA LEU A 121 2.17 6.30 15.05
C LEU A 121 3.10 5.30 14.33
N GLY A 122 3.61 5.67 13.15
CA GLY A 122 4.53 4.82 12.38
C GLY A 122 3.87 3.69 11.58
N TYR A 123 2.55 3.59 11.55
CA TYR A 123 1.83 2.52 10.86
C TYR A 123 2.05 2.55 9.35
N ALA A 124 2.15 3.75 8.74
CA ALA A 124 2.44 3.88 7.33
C ALA A 124 3.73 3.17 6.93
N ALA A 125 4.84 3.45 7.63
CA ALA A 125 6.14 2.85 7.30
C ALA A 125 6.09 1.31 7.39
N LYS A 126 5.43 0.78 8.42
CA LYS A 126 5.29 -0.67 8.61
C LYS A 126 4.42 -1.32 7.53
N ALA A 127 3.29 -0.69 7.18
CA ALA A 127 2.41 -1.17 6.12
C ALA A 127 3.10 -1.16 4.74
N VAL A 128 3.88 -0.10 4.43
CA VAL A 128 4.69 -0.04 3.20
C VAL A 128 5.66 -1.20 3.12
N LEU A 129 6.37 -1.53 4.19
CA LEU A 129 7.31 -2.65 4.20
C LEU A 129 6.61 -4.00 3.97
N LEU A 130 5.42 -4.20 4.57
CA LEU A 130 4.63 -5.41 4.37
C LEU A 130 4.19 -5.57 2.92
N VAL A 131 3.71 -4.50 2.29
CA VAL A 131 3.26 -4.56 0.90
C VAL A 131 4.44 -4.67 -0.07
N MET A 132 5.60 -4.04 0.22
CA MET A 132 6.82 -4.25 -0.56
C MET A 132 7.26 -5.72 -0.53
N ASP A 133 7.22 -6.35 0.66
CA ASP A 133 7.55 -7.77 0.77
C ASP A 133 6.60 -8.63 -0.08
N TYR A 134 5.30 -8.39 0.02
CA TYR A 134 4.31 -9.07 -0.80
C TYR A 134 4.52 -8.85 -2.30
N ALA A 135 4.69 -7.59 -2.73
CA ALA A 135 4.85 -7.24 -4.12
C ALA A 135 6.11 -7.87 -4.75
N PHE A 136 7.24 -7.84 -4.03
CA PHE A 136 8.51 -8.29 -4.55
C PHE A 136 8.77 -9.77 -4.36
N THR A 137 8.19 -10.42 -3.35
CA THR A 137 8.47 -11.84 -3.06
C THR A 137 7.33 -12.79 -3.42
N VAL A 138 6.08 -12.30 -3.47
CA VAL A 138 4.90 -13.11 -3.85
C VAL A 138 4.48 -12.82 -5.29
N LEU A 139 4.20 -11.56 -5.62
CA LEU A 139 3.79 -11.17 -6.97
C LEU A 139 4.97 -11.12 -7.95
N ASN A 140 6.21 -11.18 -7.44
CA ASN A 140 7.42 -11.08 -8.24
C ASN A 140 7.45 -9.82 -9.12
N LEU A 141 6.91 -8.71 -8.62
CA LEU A 141 7.05 -7.42 -9.29
C LEU A 141 8.50 -6.98 -9.25
N TYR A 142 8.91 -6.21 -10.26
CA TYR A 142 10.26 -5.66 -10.35
C TYR A 142 10.34 -4.22 -9.86
N LYS A 143 9.27 -3.44 -10.08
CA LYS A 143 9.20 -2.01 -9.73
C LYS A 143 7.90 -1.70 -9.02
N LEU A 144 7.98 -1.00 -7.88
CA LEU A 144 6.88 -0.25 -7.29
C LEU A 144 7.10 1.24 -7.51
N TYR A 145 6.06 1.96 -7.88
CA TYR A 145 6.09 3.42 -7.96
C TYR A 145 4.89 4.01 -7.23
N LEU A 146 4.96 5.27 -6.94
CA LEU A 146 3.90 6.06 -6.32
C LEU A 146 3.94 7.49 -6.85
N VAL A 147 2.81 8.19 -6.74
CA VAL A 147 2.72 9.63 -6.99
C VAL A 147 2.38 10.31 -5.67
N VAL A 148 3.09 11.39 -5.34
CA VAL A 148 2.90 12.11 -4.07
C VAL A 148 2.99 13.61 -4.29
N ASP A 149 2.06 14.36 -3.68
CA ASP A 149 2.08 15.85 -3.67
C ASP A 149 3.43 16.36 -3.18
N THR A 150 4.05 17.30 -3.92
CA THR A 150 5.32 17.93 -3.54
C THR A 150 5.27 18.60 -2.17
N GLU A 151 4.07 18.99 -1.69
CA GLU A 151 3.89 19.58 -0.37
C GLU A 151 3.71 18.55 0.75
N ASN A 152 3.50 17.28 0.42
CA ASN A 152 3.44 16.22 1.42
C ASN A 152 4.84 15.77 1.85
N LYS A 153 5.59 16.70 2.45
CA LYS A 153 6.99 16.48 2.89
C LYS A 153 7.13 15.30 3.84
N THR A 154 6.11 15.05 4.66
CA THR A 154 6.09 13.93 5.60
C THR A 154 6.08 12.59 4.87
N ALA A 155 5.18 12.41 3.90
CA ALA A 155 5.13 11.18 3.12
C ALA A 155 6.40 10.98 2.29
N ILE A 156 6.88 12.03 1.62
CA ILE A 156 8.14 12.00 0.84
C ILE A 156 9.32 11.55 1.73
N HIS A 157 9.41 12.07 2.95
CA HIS A 157 10.47 11.69 3.89
C HIS A 157 10.36 10.20 4.29
N VAL A 158 9.16 9.71 4.56
CA VAL A 158 8.91 8.29 4.88
C VAL A 158 9.31 7.41 3.69
N TYR A 159 8.87 7.74 2.48
CA TYR A 159 9.19 6.95 1.28
C TYR A 159 10.69 6.89 1.00
N LYS A 160 11.41 8.03 1.13
CA LYS A 160 12.88 8.06 1.00
C LYS A 160 13.57 7.14 2.01
N LYS A 161 13.13 7.15 3.28
CA LYS A 161 13.67 6.23 4.31
C LYS A 161 13.45 4.76 3.98
N LEU A 162 12.36 4.43 3.30
CA LEU A 162 12.02 3.07 2.89
C LEU A 162 12.71 2.64 1.58
N GLY A 163 13.45 3.56 0.95
CA GLY A 163 14.24 3.27 -0.24
C GLY A 163 13.55 3.61 -1.55
N PHE A 164 12.50 4.43 -1.52
CA PHE A 164 11.98 5.04 -2.74
C PHE A 164 12.85 6.23 -3.15
N GLU A 165 13.14 6.32 -4.43
CA GLU A 165 13.88 7.40 -5.05
C GLU A 165 12.97 8.23 -5.96
N VAL A 166 13.28 9.51 -6.13
CA VAL A 166 12.53 10.39 -7.04
C VAL A 166 12.88 10.02 -8.48
N GLU A 167 11.88 9.60 -9.23
CA GLU A 167 11.99 9.29 -10.66
C GLU A 167 11.78 10.55 -11.53
N GLY A 168 10.90 11.44 -11.10
CA GLY A 168 10.60 12.69 -11.79
C GLY A 168 9.59 13.57 -11.07
N GLU A 169 9.48 14.81 -11.53
CA GLU A 169 8.45 15.75 -11.09
C GLU A 169 7.39 15.93 -12.18
N LEU A 170 6.14 15.75 -11.81
CA LEU A 170 4.96 15.93 -12.63
C LEU A 170 4.41 17.33 -12.37
N LYS A 171 4.44 18.18 -13.38
CA LYS A 171 4.00 19.57 -13.25
C LYS A 171 2.50 19.70 -13.45
N HIS A 172 1.84 20.45 -12.53
CA HIS A 172 0.40 20.70 -12.57
C HIS A 172 -0.41 19.40 -12.67
N GLU A 173 0.00 18.39 -11.92
CA GLU A 173 -0.52 17.03 -12.02
C GLU A 173 -1.95 16.92 -11.54
N PHE A 174 -2.32 17.70 -10.54
CA PHE A 174 -3.67 17.68 -9.99
C PHE A 174 -4.12 19.06 -9.53
N PHE A 175 -5.44 19.22 -9.43
CA PHE A 175 -6.08 20.43 -8.97
C PHE A 175 -6.64 20.20 -7.57
N SER A 176 -6.23 21.00 -6.59
CA SER A 176 -6.70 20.90 -5.22
C SER A 176 -6.81 22.27 -4.58
N ASN A 177 -7.92 22.55 -3.90
CA ASN A 177 -8.18 23.82 -3.19
C ASN A 177 -7.99 25.06 -4.07
N GLY A 178 -8.39 24.99 -5.35
CA GLY A 178 -8.34 26.13 -6.26
C GLY A 178 -7.00 26.34 -6.97
N GLU A 179 -6.02 25.44 -6.78
CA GLU A 179 -4.68 25.57 -7.36
C GLU A 179 -4.23 24.28 -8.03
N TYR A 180 -3.47 24.43 -9.14
CA TYR A 180 -2.71 23.31 -9.72
C TYR A 180 -1.46 23.05 -8.89
N ARG A 181 -1.21 21.79 -8.58
CA ARG A 181 -0.10 21.33 -7.76
C ARG A 181 0.78 20.35 -8.50
N ASN A 182 2.05 20.36 -8.17
CA ASN A 182 3.00 19.39 -8.71
C ASN A 182 3.02 18.13 -7.84
N ALA A 183 3.37 17.01 -8.46
CA ALA A 183 3.63 15.78 -7.75
C ALA A 183 5.04 15.24 -8.04
N LEU A 184 5.56 14.43 -7.13
CA LEU A 184 6.74 13.61 -7.40
C LEU A 184 6.27 12.21 -7.75
N ARG A 185 6.81 11.65 -8.83
CA ARG A 185 6.80 10.22 -9.05
C ARG A 185 8.03 9.64 -8.36
N MET A 186 7.82 8.69 -7.46
CA MET A 186 8.89 8.00 -6.75
C MET A 186 8.81 6.50 -7.03
N CYS A 187 9.95 5.81 -7.02
CA CYS A 187 9.98 4.37 -7.28
C CYS A 187 11.02 3.65 -6.43
N THR A 188 10.85 2.32 -6.31
CA THR A 188 11.83 1.40 -5.71
C THR A 188 11.83 0.09 -6.48
N PHE A 189 12.94 -0.65 -6.44
CA PHE A 189 13.14 -1.85 -7.23
C PHE A 189 13.29 -3.10 -6.35
N GLN A 190 12.86 -4.25 -6.89
CA GLN A 190 12.97 -5.56 -6.26
C GLN A 190 14.42 -5.89 -5.85
N THR A 191 15.39 -5.59 -6.73
CA THR A 191 16.81 -5.85 -6.50
C THR A 191 17.31 -5.17 -5.23
N ASP A 192 16.99 -3.88 -5.07
CA ASP A 192 17.45 -3.07 -3.94
C ASP A 192 16.80 -3.51 -2.64
N TYR A 193 15.49 -3.83 -2.70
CA TYR A 193 14.76 -4.37 -1.57
C TYR A 193 15.33 -5.71 -1.08
N LEU A 194 15.54 -6.66 -2.00
CA LEU A 194 16.06 -7.99 -1.67
C LEU A 194 17.52 -7.94 -1.19
N MET A 195 18.33 -7.02 -1.71
CA MET A 195 19.69 -6.80 -1.24
C MET A 195 19.70 -6.31 0.22
N LYS A 196 18.95 -5.27 0.53
CA LYS A 196 18.80 -4.75 1.90
C LYS A 196 18.27 -5.80 2.87
N LYS A 197 17.30 -6.61 2.44
CA LYS A 197 16.74 -7.71 3.25
C LYS A 197 17.81 -8.77 3.57
N LYS A 198 18.68 -9.12 2.64
CA LYS A 198 19.80 -10.05 2.85
C LYS A 198 20.86 -9.49 3.78
N GLU A 199 21.24 -8.22 3.60
CA GLU A 199 22.22 -7.54 4.47
C GLU A 199 21.74 -7.50 5.92
N GLN A 200 20.48 -7.19 6.15
CA GLN A 200 19.87 -7.21 7.48
C GLN A 200 19.90 -8.61 8.08
N ALA A 201 19.55 -9.65 7.32
CA ALA A 201 19.59 -11.03 7.78
C ALA A 201 21.03 -11.47 8.16
N ALA A 202 22.04 -11.03 7.39
CA ALA A 202 23.45 -11.37 7.64
C ALA A 202 24.06 -10.69 8.88
N GLN A 203 23.51 -9.55 9.32
CA GLN A 203 23.98 -8.84 10.54
C GLN A 203 23.55 -9.54 11.84
N TRP A 204 22.66 -10.51 11.77
CA TRP A 204 22.08 -11.20 12.93
C TRP A 204 22.42 -12.71 12.96
N ALA A 205 23.12 -13.20 11.99
CA ALA A 205 23.61 -14.59 11.92
C ALA A 205 25.04 -14.71 12.48
#